data_7dd41b0e810605d8b0b2ce18e31a5211
#
_entry.id   7dd41b0e810605d8b0b2ce18e31a5211
#
_cell.length_a   1.000
_cell.length_b   1.000
_cell.length_c   1.000
_cell.angle_alpha   90.00
_cell.angle_beta   90.00
_cell.angle_gamma   90.00
#
_symmetry.space_group_name_H-M   'P 1'
#
loop_
_entity.id
_entity.type
_entity.pdbx_description
1 polymer ?
#
loop_
_entity_poly.entity_id
_entity_poly.type
_entity_poly.pdbx_seq_one_letter_code
_entity_poly.pdbx_strand_id
1 'polypeptide(L)'
;LPDINNIDYVLHLAAPVSVQESIEDWEKYYPGIKIGSERVFEWAKNRGCHSIVAASTAAVYGDNEEVPFDETTAPDPMSPYAEYKLEMEDILDAYHNSTTQCAALRFFNVFGEGQPNDVGYVSAIPIFKKQFEAYQPITVTGDGLQTRDFVYVGDVVDACFAALARPNGGFESMPIWNVASGEETQILDIAESFGGEIVH
;
A
#
# COMPACT_ATOMS: atom_id res chain seq x y z
N LEU A 1 0.05 20.99 8.96
CA LEU A 1 -0.14 19.91 9.93
C LEU A 1 -0.63 20.50 11.26
N PRO A 2 -1.42 19.75 12.06
CA PRO A 2 -2.00 20.28 13.30
C PRO A 2 -0.93 20.62 14.34
N ASP A 3 -1.22 21.60 15.20
CA ASP A 3 -0.37 21.95 16.33
C ASP A 3 -0.73 21.06 17.54
N ILE A 4 -0.20 19.83 17.52
CA ILE A 4 -0.37 18.83 18.57
C ILE A 4 0.99 18.62 19.23
N ASN A 5 1.05 18.70 20.54
CA ASN A 5 2.26 18.41 21.31
C ASN A 5 2.23 16.96 21.82
N ASN A 6 3.41 16.34 21.97
CA ASN A 6 3.60 14.99 22.50
C ASN A 6 2.88 13.92 21.68
N ILE A 7 3.45 13.62 20.53
CA ILE A 7 3.01 12.55 19.65
C ILE A 7 3.95 11.37 19.84
N ASP A 8 3.41 10.22 20.25
CA ASP A 8 4.21 9.02 20.43
C ASP A 8 4.34 8.24 19.12
N TYR A 9 3.27 8.17 18.33
CA TYR A 9 3.16 7.34 17.15
C TYR A 9 2.57 8.10 15.95
N VAL A 10 3.09 7.84 14.76
CA VAL A 10 2.51 8.31 13.50
C VAL A 10 2.33 7.13 12.56
N LEU A 11 1.09 6.90 12.11
CA LEU A 11 0.76 6.02 11.00
C LEU A 11 0.43 6.88 9.78
N HIS A 12 1.31 6.86 8.79
CA HIS A 12 1.17 7.65 7.57
C HIS A 12 0.59 6.81 6.43
N LEU A 13 -0.71 6.93 6.22
CA LEU A 13 -1.45 6.24 5.15
C LEU A 13 -1.85 7.19 4.01
N ALA A 14 -1.74 8.51 4.22
CA ALA A 14 -2.24 9.51 3.30
C ALA A 14 -1.37 9.62 2.04
N ALA A 15 -1.93 9.24 0.90
CA ALA A 15 -1.32 9.39 -0.41
C ALA A 15 -2.39 9.25 -1.52
N PRO A 16 -2.20 9.80 -2.72
CA PRO A 16 -2.92 9.35 -3.90
C PRO A 16 -2.49 7.91 -4.23
N VAL A 17 -3.41 7.05 -4.70
CA VAL A 17 -3.18 5.59 -4.76
C VAL A 17 -3.35 4.96 -6.15
N SER A 18 -3.75 5.72 -7.18
CA SER A 18 -3.98 5.17 -8.51
C SER A 18 -2.69 5.10 -9.33
N VAL A 19 -2.27 3.90 -9.68
CA VAL A 19 -1.14 3.69 -10.61
C VAL A 19 -1.44 4.34 -11.96
N GLN A 20 -2.63 4.10 -12.53
CA GLN A 20 -3.01 4.63 -13.84
C GLN A 20 -3.05 6.16 -13.84
N GLU A 21 -3.68 6.78 -12.85
CA GLU A 21 -3.73 8.25 -12.73
C GLU A 21 -2.32 8.84 -12.58
N SER A 22 -1.40 8.15 -11.92
CA SER A 22 -0.03 8.63 -11.76
C SER A 22 0.75 8.72 -13.08
N ILE A 23 0.40 7.88 -14.06
CA ILE A 23 0.99 7.93 -15.41
C ILE A 23 0.43 9.13 -16.19
N GLU A 24 -0.86 9.44 -15.99
CA GLU A 24 -1.54 10.54 -16.68
C GLU A 24 -1.24 11.90 -16.05
N ASP A 25 -1.07 11.97 -14.72
CA ASP A 25 -0.87 13.19 -13.93
C ASP A 25 0.16 12.97 -12.82
N TRP A 26 1.41 12.73 -13.19
CA TRP A 26 2.51 12.56 -12.24
C TRP A 26 2.76 13.81 -11.37
N GLU A 27 2.45 15.00 -11.88
CA GLU A 27 2.63 16.28 -11.17
C GLU A 27 1.77 16.35 -9.90
N LYS A 28 0.62 15.68 -9.87
CA LYS A 28 -0.23 15.53 -8.67
C LYS A 28 0.37 14.57 -7.66
N TYR A 29 1.01 13.49 -8.13
CA TYR A 29 1.54 12.41 -7.29
C TYR A 29 2.83 12.79 -6.58
N TYR A 30 3.72 13.51 -7.25
CA TYR A 30 4.98 13.96 -6.66
C TYR A 30 4.78 14.75 -5.35
N PRO A 31 4.01 15.87 -5.30
CA PRO A 31 3.79 16.59 -4.05
C PRO A 31 2.93 15.79 -3.06
N GLY A 32 2.02 14.96 -3.53
CA GLY A 32 1.11 14.18 -2.67
C GLY A 32 1.82 13.05 -1.92
N ILE A 33 2.76 12.38 -2.55
CA ILE A 33 3.50 11.27 -1.94
C ILE A 33 4.81 11.79 -1.33
N LYS A 34 5.73 12.28 -2.15
CA LYS A 34 7.09 12.62 -1.70
C LYS A 34 7.12 13.80 -0.75
N ILE A 35 6.68 14.98 -1.20
CA ILE A 35 6.73 16.20 -0.38
C ILE A 35 5.80 16.09 0.83
N GLY A 36 4.62 15.51 0.66
CA GLY A 36 3.65 15.30 1.73
C GLY A 36 4.19 14.41 2.84
N SER A 37 4.82 13.30 2.46
CA SER A 37 5.43 12.36 3.41
C SER A 37 6.62 12.97 4.14
N GLU A 38 7.54 13.63 3.43
CA GLU A 38 8.68 14.32 4.05
C GLU A 38 8.23 15.32 5.11
N ARG A 39 7.20 16.14 4.82
CA ARG A 39 6.63 17.09 5.79
C ARG A 39 6.02 16.40 7.01
N VAL A 40 5.37 15.25 6.82
CA VAL A 40 4.82 14.47 7.94
C VAL A 40 5.93 13.91 8.81
N PHE A 41 6.98 13.35 8.20
CA PHE A 41 8.11 12.77 8.93
C PHE A 41 8.89 13.84 9.70
N GLU A 42 9.19 14.96 9.07
CA GLU A 42 9.83 16.11 9.73
C GLU A 42 8.97 16.63 10.89
N TRP A 43 7.66 16.77 10.69
CA TRP A 43 6.74 17.22 11.73
C TRP A 43 6.67 16.23 12.89
N ALA A 44 6.65 14.92 12.63
CA ALA A 44 6.67 13.89 13.67
C ALA A 44 7.96 13.92 14.48
N LYS A 45 9.12 13.97 13.80
CA LYS A 45 10.44 14.07 14.44
C LYS A 45 10.55 15.30 15.35
N ASN A 46 10.11 16.47 14.87
CA ASN A 46 10.17 17.73 15.63
C ASN A 46 9.28 17.72 16.89
N ARG A 47 8.39 16.73 17.03
CA ARG A 47 7.52 16.52 18.20
C ARG A 47 7.95 15.34 19.08
N GLY A 48 9.11 14.77 18.82
CA GLY A 48 9.65 13.68 19.61
C GLY A 48 8.93 12.35 19.41
N CYS A 49 8.31 12.14 18.23
CA CYS A 49 7.63 10.90 17.90
C CYS A 49 8.57 9.71 18.03
N HIS A 50 8.12 8.68 18.72
CA HIS A 50 8.91 7.45 18.95
C HIS A 50 8.85 6.47 17.79
N SER A 51 7.72 6.39 17.09
CA SER A 51 7.57 5.46 15.95
C SER A 51 6.79 6.09 14.81
N ILE A 52 7.34 5.96 13.60
CA ILE A 52 6.70 6.37 12.34
C ILE A 52 6.58 5.14 11.45
N VAL A 53 5.36 4.78 11.08
CA VAL A 53 5.07 3.71 10.14
C VAL A 53 4.40 4.32 8.91
N ALA A 54 4.93 4.03 7.72
CA ALA A 54 4.37 4.53 6.47
C ALA A 54 3.89 3.39 5.56
N ALA A 55 2.75 3.61 4.92
CA ALA A 55 2.24 2.71 3.89
C ALA A 55 3.02 2.89 2.60
N SER A 56 3.74 1.85 2.21
CA SER A 56 4.31 1.64 0.89
C SER A 56 3.44 0.66 0.09
N THR A 57 3.97 0.06 -0.95
CA THR A 57 3.20 -0.74 -1.91
C THR A 57 4.05 -1.85 -2.52
N ALA A 58 3.43 -3.00 -2.82
CA ALA A 58 4.06 -4.05 -3.63
C ALA A 58 4.37 -3.61 -5.07
N ALA A 59 3.74 -2.53 -5.56
CA ALA A 59 4.04 -1.97 -6.88
C ALA A 59 5.50 -1.53 -7.07
N VAL A 60 6.27 -1.36 -5.98
CA VAL A 60 7.71 -1.06 -6.05
C VAL A 60 8.52 -2.21 -6.66
N TYR A 61 8.01 -3.44 -6.62
CA TYR A 61 8.67 -4.61 -7.22
C TYR A 61 8.54 -4.66 -8.75
N GLY A 62 7.60 -3.92 -9.32
CA GLY A 62 7.36 -3.87 -10.76
C GLY A 62 6.85 -5.18 -11.34
N ASP A 63 7.37 -5.52 -12.53
CA ASP A 63 7.03 -6.73 -13.29
C ASP A 63 8.16 -7.77 -13.20
N ASN A 64 8.68 -7.98 -12.00
CA ASN A 64 9.75 -8.93 -11.75
C ASN A 64 9.24 -10.37 -11.93
N GLU A 65 10.00 -11.19 -12.66
CA GLU A 65 9.62 -12.59 -12.95
C GLU A 65 9.89 -13.53 -11.76
N GLU A 66 10.74 -13.13 -10.80
CA GLU A 66 11.06 -13.95 -9.64
C GLU A 66 10.00 -13.77 -8.54
N VAL A 67 9.02 -14.66 -8.52
CA VAL A 67 7.96 -14.71 -7.50
C VAL A 67 8.12 -15.95 -6.61
N PRO A 68 7.70 -15.93 -5.35
CA PRO A 68 7.06 -14.80 -4.63
C PRO A 68 8.05 -13.69 -4.27
N PHE A 69 7.57 -12.44 -4.22
CA PHE A 69 8.37 -11.31 -3.77
C PHE A 69 8.62 -11.35 -2.27
N ASP A 70 9.86 -11.27 -1.86
CA ASP A 70 10.26 -10.98 -0.48
C ASP A 70 10.92 -9.59 -0.39
N GLU A 71 11.25 -9.15 0.82
CA GLU A 71 11.80 -7.82 1.05
C GLU A 71 13.23 -7.67 0.53
N THR A 72 13.90 -8.76 0.13
CA THR A 72 15.23 -8.76 -0.51
C THR A 72 15.14 -8.64 -2.03
N THR A 73 13.94 -8.84 -2.61
CA THR A 73 13.70 -8.63 -4.04
C THR A 73 14.01 -7.19 -4.42
N ALA A 74 14.87 -7.01 -5.40
CA ALA A 74 15.26 -5.68 -5.87
C ALA A 74 14.05 -4.92 -6.44
N PRO A 75 13.79 -3.68 -5.99
CA PRO A 75 12.71 -2.87 -6.57
C PRO A 75 12.98 -2.52 -8.04
N ASP A 76 11.91 -2.57 -8.86
CA ASP A 76 11.89 -2.15 -10.27
C ASP A 76 10.57 -1.41 -10.57
N PRO A 77 10.34 -0.20 -10.01
CA PRO A 77 9.07 0.50 -10.12
C PRO A 77 8.76 0.91 -11.56
N MET A 78 7.56 0.57 -12.06
CA MET A 78 7.12 0.81 -13.43
C MET A 78 6.11 1.96 -13.56
N SER A 79 5.93 2.77 -12.54
CA SER A 79 5.02 3.92 -12.55
C SER A 79 5.48 5.03 -11.63
N PRO A 80 5.11 6.29 -11.88
CA PRO A 80 5.41 7.40 -10.98
C PRO A 80 4.90 7.16 -9.55
N TYR A 81 3.74 6.52 -9.38
CA TYR A 81 3.24 6.12 -8.07
C TYR A 81 4.22 5.20 -7.32
N ALA A 82 4.68 4.14 -7.97
CA ALA A 82 5.59 3.17 -7.37
C ALA A 82 6.97 3.79 -7.10
N GLU A 83 7.48 4.60 -8.04
CA GLU A 83 8.75 5.32 -7.91
C GLU A 83 8.73 6.28 -6.70
N TYR A 84 7.67 7.10 -6.57
CA TYR A 84 7.56 8.03 -5.44
C TYR A 84 7.31 7.32 -4.10
N LYS A 85 6.67 6.14 -4.10
CA LYS A 85 6.56 5.30 -2.91
C LYS A 85 7.91 4.74 -2.49
N LEU A 86 8.74 4.31 -3.43
CA LEU A 86 10.11 3.86 -3.16
C LEU A 86 10.97 5.02 -2.62
N GLU A 87 10.92 6.20 -3.25
CA GLU A 87 11.60 7.39 -2.74
C GLU A 87 11.10 7.81 -1.34
N MET A 88 9.82 7.59 -1.03
CA MET A 88 9.28 7.81 0.32
C MET A 88 9.90 6.84 1.34
N GLU A 89 10.17 5.58 0.98
CA GLU A 89 10.90 4.64 1.84
C GLU A 89 12.30 5.16 2.15
N ASP A 90 13.05 5.65 1.15
CA ASP A 90 14.39 6.22 1.32
C ASP A 90 14.36 7.47 2.23
N ILE A 91 13.38 8.34 2.03
CA ILE A 91 13.19 9.53 2.89
C ILE A 91 12.90 9.09 4.34
N LEU A 92 12.03 8.11 4.54
CA LEU A 92 11.68 7.62 5.86
C LEU A 92 12.87 7.00 6.58
N ASP A 93 13.73 6.27 5.87
CA ASP A 93 14.96 5.68 6.43
C ASP A 93 15.90 6.74 7.00
N ALA A 94 16.00 7.91 6.37
CA ALA A 94 16.81 9.02 6.89
C ALA A 94 16.30 9.59 8.25
N TYR A 95 15.07 9.27 8.66
CA TYR A 95 14.51 9.61 9.97
C TYR A 95 14.70 8.51 11.01
N HIS A 96 15.04 7.29 10.59
CA HIS A 96 15.25 6.15 11.48
C HIS A 96 16.51 6.33 12.33
N ASN A 97 16.38 6.21 13.66
CA ASN A 97 17.49 6.30 14.60
C ASN A 97 17.11 5.70 15.97
N SER A 98 17.97 5.82 16.96
CA SER A 98 17.75 5.27 18.30
C SER A 98 16.57 5.88 19.07
N THR A 99 16.11 7.06 18.69
CA THR A 99 14.99 7.76 19.36
C THR A 99 13.69 7.72 18.57
N THR A 100 13.78 7.62 17.24
CA THR A 100 12.63 7.54 16.33
C THR A 100 12.76 6.27 15.49
N GLN A 101 11.91 5.30 15.73
CA GLN A 101 11.89 4.05 14.98
C GLN A 101 10.96 4.17 13.77
N CYS A 102 11.49 3.98 12.58
CA CYS A 102 10.69 4.03 11.36
C CYS A 102 10.48 2.63 10.77
N ALA A 103 9.40 2.42 10.03
CA ALA A 103 9.15 1.24 9.22
C ALA A 103 8.31 1.57 7.99
N ALA A 104 8.58 0.90 6.88
CA ALA A 104 7.73 0.92 5.71
C ALA A 104 6.99 -0.41 5.57
N LEU A 105 5.69 -0.35 5.25
CA LEU A 105 4.84 -1.51 5.01
C LEU A 105 4.44 -1.53 3.53
N ARG A 106 4.94 -2.49 2.77
CA ARG A 106 4.59 -2.71 1.37
C ARG A 106 3.29 -3.50 1.30
N PHE A 107 2.17 -2.79 1.16
CA PHE A 107 0.86 -3.43 1.02
C PHE A 107 0.70 -4.07 -0.34
N PHE A 108 0.23 -5.31 -0.34
CA PHE A 108 -0.26 -6.00 -1.53
C PHE A 108 -1.71 -5.57 -1.83
N ASN A 109 -2.53 -6.39 -2.48
CA ASN A 109 -3.86 -5.95 -2.89
C ASN A 109 -4.84 -6.00 -1.72
N VAL A 110 -4.96 -4.89 -1.00
CA VAL A 110 -5.85 -4.79 0.17
C VAL A 110 -7.31 -4.85 -0.27
N PHE A 111 -8.11 -5.67 0.42
CA PHE A 111 -9.55 -5.75 0.24
C PHE A 111 -10.29 -5.79 1.57
N GLY A 112 -11.57 -5.45 1.59
CA GLY A 112 -12.41 -5.57 2.78
C GLY A 112 -13.51 -4.53 2.83
N GLU A 113 -14.16 -4.47 4.00
CA GLU A 113 -15.26 -3.57 4.27
C GLU A 113 -14.81 -2.11 4.20
N GLY A 114 -15.67 -1.26 3.64
CA GLY A 114 -15.39 0.18 3.50
C GLY A 114 -14.53 0.53 2.29
N GLN A 115 -14.10 -0.45 1.49
CA GLN A 115 -13.35 -0.15 0.26
C GLN A 115 -14.23 0.62 -0.74
N PRO A 116 -13.80 1.82 -1.21
CA PRO A 116 -14.57 2.60 -2.16
C PRO A 116 -14.68 1.89 -3.51
N ASN A 117 -15.83 2.05 -4.18
CA ASN A 117 -16.13 1.45 -5.47
C ASN A 117 -16.34 2.47 -6.60
N ASP A 118 -16.10 3.76 -6.33
CA ASP A 118 -16.45 4.87 -7.22
C ASP A 118 -15.39 5.99 -7.28
N VAL A 119 -14.29 5.89 -6.53
CA VAL A 119 -13.27 6.94 -6.44
C VAL A 119 -11.88 6.40 -6.75
N GLY A 120 -11.20 6.99 -7.72
CA GLY A 120 -9.80 6.70 -8.06
C GLY A 120 -9.59 5.30 -8.65
N TYR A 121 -8.48 4.65 -8.28
CA TYR A 121 -8.21 3.28 -8.68
C TYR A 121 -9.12 2.31 -7.92
N VAL A 122 -10.00 1.64 -8.68
CA VAL A 122 -10.91 0.62 -8.13
C VAL A 122 -10.34 -0.75 -8.48
N SER A 123 -10.02 -1.56 -7.46
CA SER A 123 -9.56 -2.93 -7.65
C SER A 123 -10.68 -3.86 -8.10
N ALA A 124 -10.36 -5.08 -8.53
CA ALA A 124 -11.32 -6.04 -9.09
C ALA A 124 -12.50 -6.33 -8.15
N ILE A 125 -12.23 -6.58 -6.86
CA ILE A 125 -13.26 -6.99 -5.90
C ILE A 125 -14.41 -5.95 -5.76
N PRO A 126 -14.17 -4.65 -5.53
CA PRO A 126 -15.24 -3.65 -5.50
C PRO A 126 -15.99 -3.51 -6.82
N ILE A 127 -15.31 -3.66 -7.97
CA ILE A 127 -15.96 -3.63 -9.29
C ILE A 127 -16.92 -4.80 -9.42
N PHE A 128 -16.47 -6.02 -9.15
CA PHE A 128 -17.27 -7.24 -9.24
C PHE A 128 -18.45 -7.19 -8.28
N LYS A 129 -18.22 -6.74 -7.04
CA LYS A 129 -19.30 -6.54 -6.06
C LYS A 129 -20.37 -5.57 -6.58
N LYS A 130 -19.98 -4.42 -7.11
CA LYS A 130 -20.89 -3.42 -7.66
C LYS A 130 -21.70 -3.97 -8.84
N GLN A 131 -21.05 -4.70 -9.76
CA GLN A 131 -21.72 -5.32 -10.89
C GLN A 131 -22.70 -6.39 -10.42
N PHE A 132 -22.30 -7.26 -9.50
CA PHE A 132 -23.16 -8.29 -8.93
C PHE A 132 -24.40 -7.70 -8.22
N GLU A 133 -24.21 -6.71 -7.36
CA GLU A 133 -25.31 -6.01 -6.65
C GLU A 133 -26.27 -5.30 -7.61
N ALA A 134 -25.77 -4.85 -8.77
CA ALA A 134 -26.56 -4.24 -9.82
C ALA A 134 -27.22 -5.26 -10.78
N TYR A 135 -27.08 -6.56 -10.54
CA TYR A 135 -27.52 -7.63 -11.46
C TYR A 135 -26.94 -7.51 -12.86
N GLN A 136 -25.72 -7.01 -12.98
CA GLN A 136 -24.99 -6.90 -14.23
C GLN A 136 -23.98 -8.03 -14.35
N PRO A 137 -23.60 -8.45 -15.58
CA PRO A 137 -22.51 -9.39 -15.78
C PRO A 137 -21.22 -8.85 -15.17
N ILE A 138 -20.43 -9.75 -14.58
CA ILE A 138 -19.12 -9.44 -14.05
C ILE A 138 -18.12 -9.40 -15.21
N THR A 139 -17.46 -8.25 -15.40
CA THR A 139 -16.54 -8.04 -16.51
C THR A 139 -15.12 -8.38 -16.06
N VAL A 140 -14.53 -9.43 -16.63
CA VAL A 140 -13.14 -9.82 -16.41
C VAL A 140 -12.30 -9.33 -17.58
N THR A 141 -11.20 -8.64 -17.30
CA THR A 141 -10.28 -8.16 -18.34
C THR A 141 -9.30 -9.26 -18.73
N GLY A 142 -9.19 -9.53 -20.02
CA GLY A 142 -8.36 -10.63 -20.54
C GLY A 142 -9.01 -11.99 -20.27
N ASP A 143 -8.19 -13.02 -20.04
CA ASP A 143 -8.65 -14.37 -19.71
C ASP A 143 -8.93 -14.59 -18.21
N GLY A 144 -8.57 -13.63 -17.36
CA GLY A 144 -8.75 -13.70 -15.92
C GLY A 144 -7.77 -14.62 -15.19
N LEU A 145 -6.80 -15.22 -15.89
CA LEU A 145 -5.81 -16.14 -15.30
C LEU A 145 -4.67 -15.39 -14.57
N GLN A 146 -4.58 -14.06 -14.71
CA GLN A 146 -3.62 -13.27 -13.95
C GLN A 146 -3.89 -13.41 -12.45
N THR A 147 -2.82 -13.64 -11.70
CA THR A 147 -2.89 -13.80 -10.24
C THR A 147 -2.53 -12.51 -9.51
N ARG A 148 -3.06 -12.37 -8.30
CA ARG A 148 -2.69 -11.34 -7.33
C ARG A 148 -2.72 -11.93 -5.92
N ASP A 149 -1.89 -11.39 -5.05
CA ASP A 149 -2.02 -11.62 -3.61
C ASP A 149 -3.00 -10.59 -3.04
N PHE A 150 -4.08 -11.07 -2.44
CA PHE A 150 -5.10 -10.26 -1.81
C PHE A 150 -5.02 -10.40 -0.29
N VAL A 151 -4.80 -9.29 0.40
CA VAL A 151 -4.70 -9.24 1.85
C VAL A 151 -5.93 -8.56 2.46
N TYR A 152 -6.51 -9.18 3.50
CA TYR A 152 -7.67 -8.62 4.16
C TYR A 152 -7.31 -7.35 4.96
N VAL A 153 -8.20 -6.34 4.92
CA VAL A 153 -7.95 -5.04 5.57
C VAL A 153 -7.73 -5.15 7.08
N GLY A 154 -8.35 -6.13 7.75
CA GLY A 154 -8.11 -6.41 9.17
C GLY A 154 -6.66 -6.80 9.45
N ASP A 155 -6.08 -7.67 8.62
CA ASP A 155 -4.68 -8.10 8.75
C ASP A 155 -3.71 -6.93 8.49
N VAL A 156 -4.06 -6.04 7.55
CA VAL A 156 -3.29 -4.81 7.30
C VAL A 156 -3.32 -3.89 8.53
N VAL A 157 -4.47 -3.74 9.17
CA VAL A 157 -4.60 -2.96 10.42
C VAL A 157 -3.75 -3.56 11.53
N ASP A 158 -3.80 -4.87 11.71
CA ASP A 158 -3.00 -5.58 12.72
C ASP A 158 -1.50 -5.43 12.45
N ALA A 159 -1.07 -5.53 11.19
CA ALA A 159 0.31 -5.28 10.78
C ALA A 159 0.77 -3.84 11.10
N CYS A 160 -0.08 -2.83 10.84
CA CYS A 160 0.19 -1.44 11.19
C CYS A 160 0.41 -1.25 12.69
N PHE A 161 -0.48 -1.83 13.52
CA PHE A 161 -0.34 -1.75 14.98
C PHE A 161 0.88 -2.50 15.50
N ALA A 162 1.17 -3.68 14.95
CA ALA A 162 2.35 -4.46 15.32
C ALA A 162 3.65 -3.68 14.99
N ALA A 163 3.68 -3.02 13.82
CA ALA A 163 4.81 -2.19 13.41
C ALA A 163 4.99 -0.95 14.30
N LEU A 164 3.90 -0.30 14.73
CA LEU A 164 3.95 0.85 15.65
C LEU A 164 4.38 0.46 17.06
N ALA A 165 3.89 -0.68 17.56
CA ALA A 165 4.11 -1.15 18.94
C ALA A 165 5.51 -1.75 19.18
N ARG A 166 6.37 -1.75 18.18
CA ARG A 166 7.74 -2.27 18.27
C ARG A 166 8.54 -1.63 19.40
N PRO A 167 9.34 -2.40 20.15
CA PRO A 167 10.27 -1.84 21.13
C PRO A 167 11.29 -0.90 20.47
N ASN A 168 11.60 0.23 21.12
CA ASN A 168 12.66 1.13 20.67
C ASN A 168 14.02 0.42 20.71
N GLY A 169 14.87 0.66 19.69
CA GLY A 169 16.23 0.13 19.61
C GLY A 169 16.35 -1.30 19.08
N GLY A 170 15.28 -1.87 18.48
CA GLY A 170 15.28 -3.24 17.97
C GLY A 170 16.00 -3.45 16.64
N PHE A 171 16.21 -2.42 15.83
CA PHE A 171 16.83 -2.53 14.51
C PHE A 171 17.86 -1.43 14.28
N GLU A 172 19.02 -1.80 13.72
CA GLU A 172 20.07 -0.85 13.31
C GLU A 172 19.70 -0.11 12.03
N SER A 173 18.97 -0.77 11.12
CA SER A 173 18.42 -0.21 9.88
C SER A 173 16.89 -0.18 9.93
N MET A 174 16.27 0.70 9.15
CA MET A 174 14.83 0.76 9.02
C MET A 174 14.29 -0.54 8.41
N PRO A 175 13.38 -1.25 9.09
CA PRO A 175 12.75 -2.42 8.50
C PRO A 175 11.73 -2.02 7.43
N ILE A 176 11.70 -2.82 6.37
CA ILE A 176 10.67 -2.83 5.36
C ILE A 176 9.98 -4.19 5.47
N TRP A 177 8.66 -4.24 5.45
CA TRP A 177 7.91 -5.49 5.51
C TRP A 177 6.82 -5.55 4.46
N ASN A 178 6.70 -6.70 3.82
CA ASN A 178 5.55 -7.03 3.00
C ASN A 178 4.33 -7.31 3.89
N VAL A 179 3.18 -6.78 3.48
CA VAL A 179 1.89 -7.09 4.09
C VAL A 179 1.02 -7.73 3.01
N ALA A 180 1.01 -9.05 3.03
CA ALA A 180 0.46 -9.94 2.01
C ALA A 180 -0.19 -11.17 2.68
N SER A 181 -1.00 -11.91 1.93
CA SER A 181 -1.49 -13.23 2.38
C SER A 181 -0.47 -14.35 2.17
N GLY A 182 0.43 -14.18 1.20
CA GLY A 182 1.34 -15.21 0.71
C GLY A 182 0.69 -16.19 -0.25
N GLU A 183 -0.54 -15.93 -0.68
CA GLU A 183 -1.31 -16.81 -1.56
C GLU A 183 -1.63 -16.11 -2.90
N GLU A 184 -1.44 -16.82 -4.00
CA GLU A 184 -1.85 -16.37 -5.32
C GLU A 184 -3.32 -16.69 -5.57
N THR A 185 -4.11 -15.68 -5.96
CA THR A 185 -5.52 -15.83 -6.32
C THR A 185 -5.74 -15.34 -7.74
N GLN A 186 -6.34 -16.18 -8.60
CA GLN A 186 -6.71 -15.76 -9.95
C GLN A 186 -7.89 -14.78 -9.92
N ILE A 187 -7.87 -13.80 -10.81
CA ILE A 187 -8.98 -12.82 -10.93
C ILE A 187 -10.28 -13.52 -11.32
N LEU A 188 -10.19 -14.57 -12.14
CA LEU A 188 -11.34 -15.39 -12.55
C LEU A 188 -11.99 -16.09 -11.35
N ASP A 189 -11.20 -16.69 -10.44
CA ASP A 189 -11.72 -17.36 -9.25
C ASP A 189 -12.52 -16.40 -8.35
N ILE A 190 -12.04 -15.15 -8.25
CA ILE A 190 -12.75 -14.11 -7.51
C ILE A 190 -14.09 -13.78 -8.21
N ALA A 191 -14.08 -13.60 -9.53
CA ALA A 191 -15.29 -13.33 -10.29
C ALA A 191 -16.32 -14.45 -10.13
N GLU A 192 -15.89 -15.73 -10.24
CA GLU A 192 -16.73 -16.91 -10.06
C GLU A 192 -17.32 -17.00 -8.66
N SER A 193 -16.62 -16.57 -7.62
CA SER A 193 -17.10 -16.59 -6.23
C SER A 193 -18.36 -15.76 -6.00
N PHE A 194 -18.62 -14.75 -6.84
CA PHE A 194 -19.85 -13.96 -6.79
C PHE A 194 -21.07 -14.70 -7.38
N GLY A 195 -20.87 -15.71 -8.23
CA GLY A 195 -21.95 -16.56 -8.79
C GLY A 195 -22.83 -15.86 -9.84
N GLY A 196 -22.34 -14.76 -10.45
CA GLY A 196 -23.01 -14.06 -11.55
C GLY A 196 -22.59 -14.54 -12.92
N GLU A 197 -23.21 -13.99 -13.99
CA GLU A 197 -22.73 -14.14 -15.36
C GLU A 197 -21.37 -13.45 -15.52
N ILE A 198 -20.40 -14.11 -16.15
CA ILE A 198 -19.07 -13.56 -16.40
C ILE A 198 -18.93 -13.28 -17.89
N VAL A 199 -18.38 -12.12 -18.23
CA VAL A 199 -18.06 -11.70 -19.60
C VAL A 199 -16.60 -11.23 -19.68
N HIS A 200 -15.95 -11.47 -20.82
CA HIS A 200 -14.56 -11.13 -21.10
C HIS A 200 -14.44 -10.00 -22.10
#